data_ca26c69971914a7dc51607e2288ad255
#
_entry.id   ca26c69971914a7dc51607e2288ad255
#
_cell.length_a   1.000
_cell.length_b   1.000
_cell.length_c   1.000
_cell.angle_alpha   90.00
_cell.angle_beta   90.00
_cell.angle_gamma   90.00
#
_symmetry.space_group_name_H-M   'P 1'
#
loop_
_entity.id
_entity.type
_entity.pdbx_description
1 polymer ?
#
loop_
_entity_poly.entity_id
_entity_poly.type
_entity_poly.pdbx_seq_one_letter_code
_entity_poly.pdbx_strand_id
1 'polypeptide(L)'
;RLGTASALSLSPLIAQTWGLPSPIIVGTLLLLMGFAVFVGYCFADKHFDVSGAENFTGPADNSEPFRWHDFTALLRNPGFWLIALLCVSYYSSIRPFMKFATDLLISRYHADPVSAGWLVSIIPYGSIVLTPVFGMLYDRIGRGATLMLIGSALLTAIHICFALPIEWSGSMAIVLMVVLGVAFSLVPSAMWPSVPKIIPLKELGTAYSIIYYIQNIGLMLVPMMVGDVLKSDTTAGVPDFTRTQWIFAAFGLAAVVIAFVLLFVDRKKHYGLEEANISNHA
;
A
#
# COMPACT_ATOMS: atom_id res chain seq x y z
N ARG A 1 7.67 1.95 -4.83
CA ARG A 1 6.67 2.81 -5.46
C ARG A 1 7.09 3.31 -6.84
N LEU A 2 8.36 3.78 -7.02
CA LEU A 2 8.85 4.23 -8.32
C LEU A 2 8.69 3.14 -9.40
N GLY A 3 9.13 1.91 -9.12
CA GLY A 3 8.99 0.79 -10.06
C GLY A 3 7.54 0.49 -10.45
N THR A 4 6.61 0.53 -9.48
CA THR A 4 5.17 0.35 -9.77
C THR A 4 4.64 1.49 -10.65
N ALA A 5 5.01 2.73 -10.34
CA ALA A 5 4.62 3.90 -11.13
C ALA A 5 5.12 3.81 -12.57
N SER A 6 6.42 3.51 -12.73
CA SER A 6 7.05 3.34 -14.04
C SER A 6 6.44 2.17 -14.83
N ALA A 7 6.13 1.05 -14.17
CA ALA A 7 5.49 -0.06 -14.84
C ALA A 7 4.10 0.31 -15.38
N LEU A 8 3.28 1.01 -14.60
CA LEU A 8 1.95 1.43 -15.02
C LEU A 8 1.97 2.44 -16.18
N SER A 9 2.92 3.39 -16.15
CA SER A 9 3.00 4.43 -17.16
C SER A 9 3.70 3.97 -18.45
N LEU A 10 4.78 3.19 -18.34
CA LEU A 10 5.63 2.82 -19.47
C LEU A 10 5.19 1.54 -20.17
N SER A 11 4.56 0.58 -19.46
CA SER A 11 4.16 -0.69 -20.08
C SER A 11 3.23 -0.51 -21.29
N PRO A 12 2.18 0.32 -21.24
CA PRO A 12 1.32 0.55 -22.41
C PRO A 12 2.09 1.18 -23.58
N LEU A 13 2.97 2.14 -23.30
CA LEU A 13 3.79 2.80 -24.30
C LEU A 13 4.76 1.81 -24.97
N ILE A 14 5.45 0.98 -24.20
CA ILE A 14 6.37 -0.05 -24.67
C ILE A 14 5.62 -1.10 -25.51
N ALA A 15 4.45 -1.53 -25.06
CA ALA A 15 3.61 -2.48 -25.77
C ALA A 15 3.14 -1.92 -27.12
N GLN A 16 2.79 -0.64 -27.18
CA GLN A 16 2.33 0.03 -28.39
C GLN A 16 3.47 0.19 -29.42
N THR A 17 4.71 0.46 -28.95
CA THR A 17 5.86 0.71 -29.84
C THR A 17 6.57 -0.56 -30.27
N TRP A 18 6.72 -1.55 -29.40
CA TRP A 18 7.54 -2.75 -29.63
C TRP A 18 6.74 -4.07 -29.55
N GLY A 19 5.42 -4.00 -29.38
CA GLY A 19 4.52 -5.13 -29.29
C GLY A 19 4.24 -5.63 -27.87
N LEU A 20 3.16 -6.39 -27.72
CA LEU A 20 2.63 -6.85 -26.43
C LEU A 20 3.63 -7.60 -25.51
N PRO A 21 4.61 -8.39 -25.99
CA PRO A 21 5.56 -9.09 -25.13
C PRO A 21 6.65 -8.17 -24.53
N SER A 22 6.89 -7.00 -25.14
CA SER A 22 8.04 -6.15 -24.81
C SER A 22 8.08 -5.65 -23.37
N PRO A 23 6.98 -5.24 -22.72
CA PRO A 23 7.00 -4.84 -21.31
C PRO A 23 7.51 -5.95 -20.39
N ILE A 24 7.16 -7.21 -20.67
CA ILE A 24 7.60 -8.38 -19.91
C ILE A 24 9.10 -8.58 -20.09
N ILE A 25 9.60 -8.48 -21.31
CA ILE A 25 11.03 -8.60 -21.62
C ILE A 25 11.83 -7.51 -20.91
N VAL A 26 11.39 -6.25 -20.99
CA VAL A 26 12.05 -5.12 -20.30
C VAL A 26 12.03 -5.33 -18.78
N GLY A 27 10.92 -5.76 -18.20
CA GLY A 27 10.82 -6.08 -16.77
C GLY A 27 11.79 -7.20 -16.35
N THR A 28 11.91 -8.25 -17.18
CA THR A 28 12.84 -9.35 -16.95
C THR A 28 14.29 -8.90 -17.00
N LEU A 29 14.66 -8.05 -17.97
CA LEU A 29 16.01 -7.50 -18.07
C LEU A 29 16.36 -6.63 -16.88
N LEU A 30 15.42 -5.80 -16.38
CA LEU A 30 15.61 -5.01 -15.17
C LEU A 30 15.81 -5.89 -13.92
N LEU A 31 15.07 -6.99 -13.81
CA LEU A 31 15.25 -7.97 -12.72
C LEU A 31 16.62 -8.65 -12.80
N LEU A 32 17.07 -9.05 -13.98
CA LEU A 32 18.40 -9.63 -14.18
C LEU A 32 19.50 -8.64 -13.83
N MET A 33 19.35 -7.38 -14.22
CA MET A 33 20.27 -6.30 -13.84
C MET A 33 20.32 -6.11 -12.31
N GLY A 34 19.14 -6.07 -11.65
CA GLY A 34 19.05 -6.00 -10.18
C GLY A 34 19.71 -7.19 -9.50
N PHE A 35 19.52 -8.39 -10.04
CA PHE A 35 20.18 -9.59 -9.55
C PHE A 35 21.71 -9.50 -9.71
N ALA A 36 22.21 -9.05 -10.86
CA ALA A 36 23.65 -8.88 -11.07
C ALA A 36 24.26 -7.86 -10.09
N VAL A 37 23.57 -6.74 -9.83
CA VAL A 37 23.98 -5.75 -8.82
C VAL A 37 23.99 -6.36 -7.42
N PHE A 38 22.98 -7.16 -7.07
CA PHE A 38 22.92 -7.84 -5.77
C PHE A 38 24.07 -8.85 -5.59
N VAL A 39 24.39 -9.63 -6.63
CA VAL A 39 25.54 -10.53 -6.61
C VAL A 39 26.84 -9.74 -6.41
N GLY A 40 27.01 -8.62 -7.14
CA GLY A 40 28.15 -7.71 -6.93
C GLY A 40 28.24 -7.17 -5.51
N TYR A 41 27.10 -6.79 -4.92
CA TYR A 41 27.03 -6.38 -3.51
C TYR A 41 27.49 -7.50 -2.57
N CYS A 42 27.03 -8.73 -2.75
CA CYS A 42 27.46 -9.88 -1.92
C CYS A 42 28.98 -10.12 -1.98
N PHE A 43 29.60 -9.95 -3.17
CA PHE A 43 31.04 -10.04 -3.29
C PHE A 43 31.77 -8.90 -2.58
N ALA A 44 31.25 -7.66 -2.70
CA ALA A 44 31.81 -6.49 -2.03
C ALA A 44 31.70 -6.62 -0.50
N ASP A 45 30.52 -6.99 0.00
CA ASP A 45 30.24 -7.20 1.42
C ASP A 45 31.21 -8.22 2.06
N LYS A 46 31.36 -9.38 1.40
CA LYS A 46 32.31 -10.40 1.82
C LYS A 46 33.76 -9.88 1.85
N HIS A 47 34.13 -8.97 0.96
CA HIS A 47 35.45 -8.36 0.93
C HIS A 47 35.63 -7.34 2.08
N PHE A 48 34.58 -6.60 2.43
CA PHE A 48 34.58 -5.66 3.55
C PHE A 48 34.61 -6.39 4.90
N ASP A 49 33.85 -7.47 5.09
CA ASP A 49 33.85 -8.28 6.31
C ASP A 49 35.23 -8.89 6.60
N VAL A 50 35.96 -9.34 5.57
CA VAL A 50 37.32 -9.85 5.72
C VAL A 50 38.32 -8.73 6.06
N SER A 51 38.07 -7.49 5.61
CA SER A 51 38.99 -6.34 5.83
C SER A 51 38.68 -5.57 7.11
N GLY A 52 37.48 -5.68 7.67
CA GLY A 52 36.94 -4.84 8.77
C GLY A 52 36.71 -5.57 10.08
N ALA A 53 36.90 -6.90 10.11
CA ALA A 53 36.56 -7.74 11.28
C ALA A 53 37.37 -7.44 12.56
N GLU A 54 38.42 -6.62 12.49
CA GLU A 54 39.25 -6.31 13.67
C GLU A 54 38.82 -5.04 14.46
N ASN A 55 37.93 -4.19 13.95
CA ASN A 55 37.65 -2.87 14.56
C ASN A 55 36.19 -2.50 14.79
N PHE A 56 35.20 -3.33 14.46
CA PHE A 56 33.82 -3.08 14.79
C PHE A 56 33.40 -3.88 16.03
N THR A 57 33.84 -3.46 17.21
CA THR A 57 33.06 -3.67 18.44
C THR A 57 31.82 -2.76 18.36
N GLY A 58 30.87 -3.09 17.50
CA GLY A 58 29.51 -2.56 17.61
C GLY A 58 28.96 -2.89 18.99
N PRO A 59 28.03 -2.10 19.54
CA PRO A 59 27.39 -2.45 20.80
C PRO A 59 26.94 -3.90 20.68
N ALA A 60 27.39 -4.74 21.63
CA ALA A 60 27.04 -6.16 21.67
C ALA A 60 25.54 -6.27 21.37
N ASP A 61 25.19 -7.10 20.40
CA ASP A 61 23.81 -7.34 20.01
C ASP A 61 23.08 -7.95 21.22
N ASN A 62 22.61 -7.07 22.11
CA ASN A 62 21.78 -7.42 23.24
C ASN A 62 20.36 -7.75 22.82
N SER A 63 20.17 -8.16 21.56
CA SER A 63 18.87 -8.70 21.12
C SER A 63 18.60 -9.95 21.95
N GLU A 64 17.68 -9.80 22.90
CA GLU A 64 17.19 -10.96 23.65
C GLU A 64 16.72 -12.03 22.64
N PRO A 65 17.07 -13.30 22.83
CA PRO A 65 16.67 -14.35 21.92
C PRO A 65 15.14 -14.40 21.84
N PHE A 66 14.61 -14.63 20.64
CA PHE A 66 13.19 -14.78 20.39
C PHE A 66 12.57 -15.78 21.38
N ARG A 67 11.55 -15.35 22.12
CA ARG A 67 10.81 -16.20 23.07
C ARG A 67 9.39 -16.41 22.56
N TRP A 68 8.92 -17.65 22.56
CA TRP A 68 7.53 -17.98 22.21
C TRP A 68 6.49 -17.20 23.02
N HIS A 69 6.84 -16.80 24.24
CA HIS A 69 5.99 -15.96 25.09
C HIS A 69 5.74 -14.58 24.44
N ASP A 70 6.75 -13.96 23.82
CA ASP A 70 6.61 -12.65 23.17
C ASP A 70 5.66 -12.74 21.97
N PHE A 71 5.75 -13.84 21.20
CA PHE A 71 4.81 -14.11 20.10
C PHE A 71 3.36 -14.24 20.59
N THR A 72 3.11 -14.97 21.69
CA THR A 72 1.75 -15.09 22.25
C THR A 72 1.24 -13.77 22.83
N ALA A 73 2.11 -12.95 23.41
CA ALA A 73 1.75 -11.62 23.90
C ALA A 73 1.34 -10.70 22.76
N LEU A 74 2.09 -10.71 21.64
CA LEU A 74 1.75 -9.98 20.42
C LEU A 74 0.36 -10.35 19.88
N LEU A 75 0.06 -11.65 19.77
CA LEU A 75 -1.24 -12.13 19.27
C LEU A 75 -2.42 -11.81 20.20
N ARG A 76 -2.17 -11.54 21.50
CA ARG A 76 -3.18 -11.11 22.47
C ARG A 76 -3.42 -9.60 22.45
N ASN A 77 -2.58 -8.83 21.76
CA ASN A 77 -2.72 -7.38 21.69
C ASN A 77 -3.82 -6.97 20.69
N PRO A 78 -4.93 -6.36 21.14
CA PRO A 78 -6.00 -5.95 20.23
C PRO A 78 -5.58 -4.86 19.26
N GLY A 79 -4.66 -3.97 19.64
CA GLY A 79 -4.11 -2.92 18.76
C GLY A 79 -3.35 -3.52 17.58
N PHE A 80 -2.60 -4.62 17.82
CA PHE A 80 -1.92 -5.36 16.75
C PHE A 80 -2.91 -5.87 15.69
N TRP A 81 -3.99 -6.54 16.13
CA TRP A 81 -4.99 -7.06 15.20
C TRP A 81 -5.73 -5.96 14.44
N LEU A 82 -6.04 -4.84 15.10
CA LEU A 82 -6.68 -3.70 14.45
C LEU A 82 -5.78 -3.11 13.35
N ILE A 83 -4.48 -2.95 13.59
CA ILE A 83 -3.54 -2.51 12.55
C ILE A 83 -3.41 -3.56 11.44
N ALA A 84 -3.29 -4.85 11.75
CA ALA A 84 -3.18 -5.90 10.76
C ALA A 84 -4.43 -5.99 9.86
N LEU A 85 -5.62 -5.94 10.46
CA LEU A 85 -6.89 -5.95 9.74
C LEU A 85 -7.12 -4.67 8.95
N LEU A 86 -6.73 -3.51 9.48
CA LEU A 86 -6.75 -2.24 8.75
C LEU A 86 -5.84 -2.32 7.52
N CYS A 87 -4.62 -2.85 7.70
CA CYS A 87 -3.64 -3.01 6.64
C CYS A 87 -4.19 -3.87 5.50
N VAL A 88 -4.67 -5.09 5.79
CA VAL A 88 -5.21 -5.98 4.76
C VAL A 88 -6.44 -5.39 4.07
N SER A 89 -7.39 -4.81 4.82
CA SER A 89 -8.60 -4.22 4.25
C SER A 89 -8.27 -3.04 3.35
N TYR A 90 -7.45 -2.12 3.82
CA TYR A 90 -7.05 -0.95 3.07
C TYR A 90 -6.28 -1.30 1.78
N TYR A 91 -5.24 -2.14 1.89
CA TYR A 91 -4.44 -2.51 0.74
C TYR A 91 -5.20 -3.41 -0.26
N SER A 92 -6.15 -4.23 0.21
CA SER A 92 -7.04 -5.02 -0.64
C SER A 92 -8.02 -4.18 -1.45
N SER A 93 -8.35 -2.98 -0.99
CA SER A 93 -9.16 -2.03 -1.74
C SER A 93 -8.36 -1.38 -2.89
N ILE A 94 -7.13 -0.93 -2.65
CA ILE A 94 -6.42 -0.07 -3.61
C ILE A 94 -5.41 -0.80 -4.51
N ARG A 95 -4.66 -1.79 -3.99
CA ARG A 95 -3.62 -2.47 -4.79
C ARG A 95 -4.19 -3.30 -5.93
N PRO A 96 -5.23 -4.14 -5.70
CA PRO A 96 -5.91 -4.81 -6.80
C PRO A 96 -6.59 -3.85 -7.76
N PHE A 97 -7.23 -2.78 -7.26
CA PHE A 97 -7.81 -1.75 -8.12
C PHE A 97 -6.81 -1.23 -9.15
N MET A 98 -5.59 -0.87 -8.76
CA MET A 98 -4.57 -0.38 -9.70
C MET A 98 -4.24 -1.36 -10.83
N LYS A 99 -4.46 -2.68 -10.65
CA LYS A 99 -4.25 -3.68 -11.70
C LYS A 99 -5.33 -3.62 -12.78
N PHE A 100 -6.56 -3.27 -12.40
CA PHE A 100 -7.72 -3.23 -13.28
C PHE A 100 -8.11 -1.81 -13.70
N ALA A 101 -7.50 -0.79 -13.09
CA ALA A 101 -7.87 0.60 -13.31
C ALA A 101 -7.62 1.09 -14.74
N THR A 102 -6.57 0.59 -15.41
CA THR A 102 -6.30 0.91 -16.81
C THR A 102 -7.44 0.42 -17.71
N ASP A 103 -7.87 -0.83 -17.52
CA ASP A 103 -8.97 -1.42 -18.30
C ASP A 103 -10.30 -0.72 -17.99
N LEU A 104 -10.53 -0.32 -16.74
CA LEU A 104 -11.68 0.50 -16.37
C LEU A 104 -11.71 1.83 -17.13
N LEU A 105 -10.56 2.51 -17.20
CA LEU A 105 -10.47 3.80 -17.88
C LEU A 105 -10.66 3.66 -19.40
N ILE A 106 -10.14 2.61 -20.00
CA ILE A 106 -10.31 2.32 -21.43
C ILE A 106 -11.78 1.97 -21.72
N SER A 107 -12.36 1.03 -20.98
CA SER A 107 -13.70 0.52 -21.28
C SER A 107 -14.82 1.49 -20.95
N ARG A 108 -14.73 2.20 -19.82
CA ARG A 108 -15.81 3.09 -19.35
C ARG A 108 -15.66 4.54 -19.78
N TYR A 109 -14.42 5.03 -19.88
CA TYR A 109 -14.13 6.43 -20.22
C TYR A 109 -13.51 6.61 -21.60
N HIS A 110 -13.38 5.52 -22.37
CA HIS A 110 -12.80 5.52 -23.73
C HIS A 110 -11.43 6.18 -23.79
N ALA A 111 -10.65 6.06 -22.70
CA ALA A 111 -9.31 6.60 -22.63
C ALA A 111 -8.37 5.81 -23.56
N ASP A 112 -7.44 6.50 -24.22
CA ASP A 112 -6.35 5.85 -24.91
C ASP A 112 -5.49 5.01 -23.93
N PRO A 113 -5.02 3.80 -24.30
CA PRO A 113 -4.28 2.92 -23.39
C PRO A 113 -3.05 3.57 -22.72
N VAL A 114 -2.32 4.41 -23.46
CA VAL A 114 -1.15 5.12 -22.92
C VAL A 114 -1.60 6.16 -21.90
N SER A 115 -2.62 6.95 -22.23
CA SER A 115 -3.20 7.95 -21.33
C SER A 115 -3.79 7.30 -20.07
N ALA A 116 -4.48 6.18 -20.21
CA ALA A 116 -5.01 5.40 -19.07
C ALA A 116 -3.90 4.90 -18.14
N GLY A 117 -2.80 4.38 -18.67
CA GLY A 117 -1.63 3.99 -17.90
C GLY A 117 -0.99 5.14 -17.13
N TRP A 118 -0.87 6.31 -17.77
CA TRP A 118 -0.37 7.52 -17.11
C TRP A 118 -1.30 7.99 -15.98
N LEU A 119 -2.62 7.97 -16.20
CA LEU A 119 -3.61 8.35 -15.19
C LEU A 119 -3.54 7.44 -13.95
N VAL A 120 -3.47 6.14 -14.13
CA VAL A 120 -3.34 5.19 -13.00
C VAL A 120 -2.00 5.39 -12.28
N SER A 121 -0.93 5.72 -13.01
CA SER A 121 0.40 5.94 -12.43
C SER A 121 0.49 7.20 -11.57
N ILE A 122 -0.47 8.13 -11.66
CA ILE A 122 -0.58 9.29 -10.76
C ILE A 122 -0.64 8.84 -9.30
N ILE A 123 -1.32 7.72 -9.01
CA ILE A 123 -1.45 7.20 -7.65
C ILE A 123 -0.08 6.89 -7.02
N PRO A 124 0.76 6.00 -7.59
CA PRO A 124 2.06 5.69 -7.01
C PRO A 124 3.09 6.84 -7.18
N TYR A 125 3.07 7.62 -8.27
CA TYR A 125 3.95 8.79 -8.40
C TYR A 125 3.62 9.86 -7.36
N GLY A 126 2.35 10.22 -7.21
CA GLY A 126 1.89 11.15 -6.18
C GLY A 126 2.30 10.70 -4.78
N SER A 127 2.27 9.39 -4.52
CA SER A 127 2.66 8.84 -3.22
C SER A 127 4.15 8.99 -2.90
N ILE A 128 5.03 9.15 -3.89
CA ILE A 128 6.46 9.40 -3.66
C ILE A 128 6.66 10.75 -2.97
N VAL A 129 5.90 11.75 -3.41
CA VAL A 129 5.97 13.11 -2.86
C VAL A 129 5.09 13.26 -1.62
N LEU A 130 3.86 12.77 -1.67
CA LEU A 130 2.88 12.98 -0.61
C LEU A 130 3.16 12.16 0.66
N THR A 131 3.78 10.97 0.56
CA THR A 131 4.06 10.17 1.76
C THR A 131 5.04 10.84 2.73
N PRO A 132 6.17 11.43 2.31
CA PRO A 132 7.02 12.22 3.18
C PRO A 132 6.28 13.44 3.78
N VAL A 133 5.47 14.13 2.97
CA VAL A 133 4.70 15.29 3.43
C VAL A 133 3.71 14.89 4.53
N PHE A 134 2.96 13.81 4.32
CA PHE A 134 2.02 13.31 5.33
C PHE A 134 2.72 12.66 6.52
N GLY A 135 3.91 12.08 6.33
CA GLY A 135 4.76 11.62 7.43
C GLY A 135 5.17 12.79 8.34
N MET A 136 5.70 13.87 7.77
CA MET A 136 6.03 15.07 8.52
C MET A 136 4.81 15.71 9.21
N LEU A 137 3.64 15.67 8.55
CA LEU A 137 2.38 16.14 9.13
C LEU A 137 2.02 15.28 10.35
N TYR A 138 2.06 13.95 10.21
CA TYR A 138 1.81 13.02 11.30
C TYR A 138 2.77 13.24 12.48
N ASP A 139 4.07 13.42 12.20
CA ASP A 139 5.07 13.63 13.25
C ASP A 139 4.82 14.92 14.06
N ARG A 140 4.30 15.97 13.39
CA ARG A 140 4.02 17.27 14.03
C ARG A 140 2.69 17.33 14.76
N ILE A 141 1.63 16.82 14.16
CA ILE A 141 0.26 16.96 14.71
C ILE A 141 -0.21 15.71 15.46
N GLY A 142 0.48 14.57 15.27
CA GLY A 142 -0.03 13.28 15.71
C GLY A 142 -1.26 12.87 14.92
N ARG A 143 -2.32 12.47 15.64
CA ARG A 143 -3.64 12.09 15.11
C ARG A 143 -3.58 10.92 14.11
N GLY A 144 -2.73 9.92 14.41
CA GLY A 144 -2.50 8.81 13.51
C GLY A 144 -3.75 8.00 13.18
N ALA A 145 -4.55 7.63 14.18
CA ALA A 145 -5.80 6.90 13.97
C ALA A 145 -6.83 7.76 13.20
N THR A 146 -6.89 9.06 13.48
CA THR A 146 -7.73 10.02 12.73
C THR A 146 -7.30 10.13 11.28
N LEU A 147 -6.00 10.21 10.98
CA LEU A 147 -5.49 10.25 9.60
C LEU A 147 -5.79 8.95 8.83
N MET A 148 -5.65 7.79 9.49
CA MET A 148 -6.03 6.50 8.91
C MET A 148 -7.54 6.45 8.61
N LEU A 149 -8.38 6.98 9.49
CA LEU A 149 -9.82 7.05 9.29
C LEU A 149 -10.19 7.95 8.09
N ILE A 150 -9.60 9.14 8.00
CA ILE A 150 -9.85 10.09 6.89
C ILE A 150 -9.40 9.47 5.57
N GLY A 151 -8.21 8.89 5.51
CA GLY A 151 -7.69 8.29 4.29
C GLY A 151 -8.50 7.08 3.83
N SER A 152 -8.97 6.24 4.77
CA SER A 152 -9.86 5.11 4.46
C SER A 152 -11.23 5.58 3.98
N ALA A 153 -11.77 6.65 4.56
CA ALA A 153 -13.05 7.25 4.14
C ALA A 153 -12.94 7.84 2.72
N LEU A 154 -11.86 8.55 2.41
CA LEU A 154 -11.59 9.07 1.06
C LEU A 154 -11.50 7.93 0.05
N LEU A 155 -10.74 6.89 0.35
CA LEU A 155 -10.62 5.69 -0.48
C LEU A 155 -11.99 5.08 -0.78
N THR A 156 -12.80 4.87 0.25
CA THR A 156 -14.15 4.29 0.14
C THR A 156 -15.06 5.16 -0.71
N ALA A 157 -15.07 6.47 -0.47
CA ALA A 157 -15.90 7.42 -1.22
C ALA A 157 -15.58 7.38 -2.73
N ILE A 158 -14.30 7.28 -3.10
CA ILE A 158 -13.90 7.21 -4.51
C ILE A 158 -14.35 5.91 -5.16
N HIS A 159 -14.21 4.76 -4.48
CA HIS A 159 -14.73 3.50 -5.03
C HIS A 159 -16.25 3.51 -5.16
N ILE A 160 -16.97 4.14 -4.23
CA ILE A 160 -18.42 4.37 -4.38
C ILE A 160 -18.70 5.25 -5.60
N CYS A 161 -17.96 6.34 -5.80
CA CYS A 161 -18.12 7.18 -7.00
C CYS A 161 -17.91 6.38 -8.28
N PHE A 162 -16.91 5.50 -8.33
CA PHE A 162 -16.70 4.63 -9.49
C PHE A 162 -17.75 3.51 -9.62
N ALA A 163 -18.39 3.08 -8.52
CA ALA A 163 -19.44 2.06 -8.53
C ALA A 163 -20.81 2.60 -8.99
N LEU A 164 -21.07 3.90 -8.80
CA LEU A 164 -22.33 4.51 -9.19
C LEU A 164 -22.49 4.53 -10.71
N PRO A 165 -23.71 4.36 -11.24
CA PRO A 165 -24.02 4.41 -12.67
C PRO A 165 -24.04 5.86 -13.19
N ILE A 166 -23.02 6.65 -12.83
CA ILE A 166 -22.87 8.04 -13.25
C ILE A 166 -21.77 8.08 -14.31
N GLU A 167 -22.09 8.66 -15.45
CA GLU A 167 -21.12 8.94 -16.51
C GLU A 167 -20.29 10.16 -16.12
N TRP A 168 -19.21 9.94 -15.36
CA TRP A 168 -18.26 11.00 -15.05
C TRP A 168 -17.51 11.44 -16.30
N SER A 169 -17.29 12.73 -16.43
CA SER A 169 -16.40 13.24 -17.49
C SER A 169 -14.97 12.74 -17.29
N GLY A 170 -14.17 12.67 -18.35
CA GLY A 170 -12.76 12.29 -18.25
C GLY A 170 -11.98 13.16 -17.26
N SER A 171 -12.30 14.46 -17.15
CA SER A 171 -11.70 15.35 -16.15
C SER A 171 -12.06 14.95 -14.71
N MET A 172 -13.28 14.50 -14.47
CA MET A 172 -13.66 14.00 -13.14
C MET A 172 -12.95 12.70 -12.80
N ALA A 173 -12.75 11.79 -13.76
CA ALA A 173 -11.98 10.58 -13.55
C ALA A 173 -10.52 10.91 -13.12
N ILE A 174 -9.90 11.95 -13.69
CA ILE A 174 -8.59 12.45 -13.27
C ILE A 174 -8.62 12.92 -11.81
N VAL A 175 -9.61 13.73 -11.44
CA VAL A 175 -9.76 14.21 -10.05
C VAL A 175 -9.90 13.04 -9.08
N LEU A 176 -10.73 12.06 -9.40
CA LEU A 176 -10.90 10.85 -8.57
C LEU A 176 -9.58 10.08 -8.40
N MET A 177 -8.78 9.95 -9.47
CA MET A 177 -7.46 9.28 -9.40
C MET A 177 -6.47 10.09 -8.54
N VAL A 178 -6.46 11.41 -8.63
CA VAL A 178 -5.61 12.27 -7.80
C VAL A 178 -6.00 12.14 -6.32
N VAL A 179 -7.29 12.22 -6.00
CA VAL A 179 -7.77 12.08 -4.61
C VAL A 179 -7.48 10.67 -4.08
N LEU A 180 -7.57 9.64 -4.94
CA LEU A 180 -7.18 8.28 -4.58
C LEU A 180 -5.68 8.18 -4.27
N GLY A 181 -4.83 8.91 -5.00
CA GLY A 181 -3.39 9.04 -4.71
C GLY A 181 -3.11 9.72 -3.36
N VAL A 182 -3.90 10.73 -2.99
CA VAL A 182 -3.86 11.35 -1.66
C VAL A 182 -4.20 10.32 -0.58
N ALA A 183 -5.31 9.60 -0.72
CA ALA A 183 -5.71 8.55 0.21
C ALA A 183 -4.61 7.48 0.33
N PHE A 184 -4.05 7.03 -0.82
CA PHE A 184 -2.98 6.02 -0.87
C PHE A 184 -1.69 6.43 -0.18
N SER A 185 -1.46 7.72 -0.02
CA SER A 185 -0.31 8.26 0.69
C SER A 185 -0.58 8.48 2.17
N LEU A 186 -1.79 8.93 2.50
CA LEU A 186 -2.17 9.36 3.84
C LEU A 186 -2.19 8.18 4.85
N VAL A 187 -2.86 7.09 4.52
CA VAL A 187 -2.99 5.95 5.45
C VAL A 187 -1.64 5.31 5.78
N PRO A 188 -0.78 4.94 4.81
CA PRO A 188 0.50 4.32 5.13
C PRO A 188 1.45 5.23 5.91
N SER A 189 1.40 6.56 5.69
CA SER A 189 2.25 7.52 6.39
C SER A 189 1.92 7.62 7.89
N ALA A 190 0.70 7.28 8.30
CA ALA A 190 0.29 7.21 9.70
C ALA A 190 0.35 5.77 10.25
N MET A 191 -0.07 4.77 9.46
CA MET A 191 -0.22 3.38 9.91
C MET A 191 1.11 2.73 10.27
N TRP A 192 2.14 2.82 9.40
CA TRP A 192 3.42 2.17 9.66
C TRP A 192 4.17 2.73 10.86
N PRO A 193 4.26 4.06 11.05
CA PRO A 193 4.85 4.62 12.27
C PRO A 193 4.02 4.41 13.54
N SER A 194 2.75 4.02 13.42
CA SER A 194 1.89 3.69 14.58
C SER A 194 2.20 2.31 15.16
N VAL A 195 2.79 1.39 14.41
CA VAL A 195 3.10 0.03 14.90
C VAL A 195 4.03 0.07 16.13
N PRO A 196 5.16 0.84 16.14
CA PRO A 196 6.05 0.93 17.29
C PRO A 196 5.42 1.57 18.55
N LYS A 197 4.29 2.29 18.40
CA LYS A 197 3.54 2.81 19.55
C LYS A 197 2.69 1.74 20.25
N ILE A 198 2.32 0.70 19.52
CA ILE A 198 1.47 -0.39 20.02
C ILE A 198 2.30 -1.59 20.47
N ILE A 199 3.43 -1.84 19.80
CA ILE A 199 4.24 -3.04 19.93
C ILE A 199 5.62 -2.68 20.46
N PRO A 200 6.13 -3.39 21.47
CA PRO A 200 7.50 -3.22 21.96
C PRO A 200 8.55 -3.39 20.87
N LEU A 201 9.64 -2.62 20.94
CA LEU A 201 10.70 -2.60 19.92
C LEU A 201 11.26 -4.00 19.62
N LYS A 202 11.42 -4.85 20.64
CA LYS A 202 11.91 -6.22 20.52
C LYS A 202 11.03 -7.15 19.67
N GLU A 203 9.74 -6.81 19.55
CA GLU A 203 8.73 -7.62 18.84
C GLU A 203 8.40 -7.07 17.45
N LEU A 204 8.93 -5.88 17.07
CA LEU A 204 8.55 -5.19 15.85
C LEU A 204 8.83 -5.99 14.58
N GLY A 205 9.95 -6.70 14.50
CA GLY A 205 10.29 -7.53 13.34
C GLY A 205 9.24 -8.62 13.10
N THR A 206 8.84 -9.31 14.17
CA THR A 206 7.79 -10.33 14.13
C THR A 206 6.43 -9.72 13.79
N ALA A 207 6.09 -8.59 14.42
CA ALA A 207 4.83 -7.89 14.17
C ALA A 207 4.70 -7.46 12.70
N TYR A 208 5.71 -6.81 12.14
CA TYR A 208 5.72 -6.44 10.72
C TYR A 208 5.62 -7.65 9.81
N SER A 209 6.33 -8.73 10.11
CA SER A 209 6.28 -9.95 9.30
C SER A 209 4.86 -10.54 9.23
N ILE A 210 4.15 -10.59 10.36
CA ILE A 210 2.78 -11.10 10.40
C ILE A 210 1.82 -10.15 9.70
N ILE A 211 1.94 -8.83 9.92
CA ILE A 211 1.12 -7.83 9.23
C ILE A 211 1.29 -7.97 7.71
N TYR A 212 2.53 -8.07 7.21
CA TYR A 212 2.80 -8.26 5.79
C TYR A 212 2.29 -9.61 5.28
N TYR A 213 2.38 -10.68 6.07
CA TYR A 213 1.83 -11.98 5.70
C TYR A 213 0.31 -11.92 5.51
N ILE A 214 -0.42 -11.35 6.48
CA ILE A 214 -1.87 -11.15 6.40
C ILE A 214 -2.23 -10.25 5.19
N GLN A 215 -1.50 -9.16 5.00
CA GLN A 215 -1.67 -8.28 3.85
C GLN A 215 -1.52 -9.03 2.53
N ASN A 216 -0.49 -9.87 2.38
CA ASN A 216 -0.25 -10.61 1.15
C ASN A 216 -1.32 -11.67 0.85
N ILE A 217 -1.94 -12.26 1.88
CA ILE A 217 -3.13 -13.12 1.68
C ILE A 217 -4.23 -12.32 0.98
N GLY A 218 -4.55 -11.12 1.47
CA GLY A 218 -5.54 -10.25 0.82
C GLY A 218 -5.13 -9.87 -0.62
N LEU A 219 -3.87 -9.51 -0.82
CA LEU A 219 -3.35 -9.16 -2.15
C LEU A 219 -3.30 -10.33 -3.13
N MET A 220 -3.33 -11.57 -2.66
CA MET A 220 -3.47 -12.77 -3.46
C MET A 220 -4.94 -13.06 -3.79
N LEU A 221 -5.80 -13.10 -2.78
CA LEU A 221 -7.18 -13.56 -2.93
C LEU A 221 -8.09 -12.53 -3.61
N VAL A 222 -7.92 -11.25 -3.30
CA VAL A 222 -8.82 -10.21 -3.82
C VAL A 222 -8.71 -10.03 -5.34
N PRO A 223 -7.53 -9.98 -5.97
CA PRO A 223 -7.45 -9.95 -7.43
C PRO A 223 -8.06 -11.17 -8.12
N MET A 224 -7.96 -12.36 -7.49
CA MET A 224 -8.60 -13.59 -8.02
C MET A 224 -10.13 -13.45 -8.01
N MET A 225 -10.69 -13.08 -6.87
CA MET A 225 -12.13 -12.83 -6.72
C MET A 225 -12.63 -11.75 -7.69
N VAL A 226 -11.89 -10.64 -7.82
CA VAL A 226 -12.22 -9.56 -8.75
C VAL A 226 -12.15 -10.03 -10.20
N GLY A 227 -11.15 -10.82 -10.56
CA GLY A 227 -11.01 -11.38 -11.91
C GLY A 227 -12.18 -12.31 -12.27
N ASP A 228 -12.62 -13.15 -11.34
CA ASP A 228 -13.76 -14.04 -11.54
C ASP A 228 -15.08 -13.26 -11.70
N VAL A 229 -15.30 -12.23 -10.86
CA VAL A 229 -16.46 -11.34 -10.96
C VAL A 229 -16.45 -10.59 -12.30
N LEU A 230 -15.32 -10.01 -12.68
CA LEU A 230 -15.19 -9.27 -13.92
C LEU A 230 -15.43 -10.16 -15.14
N LYS A 231 -14.94 -11.41 -15.11
CA LYS A 231 -15.18 -12.39 -16.16
C LYS A 231 -16.68 -12.72 -16.27
N SER A 232 -17.40 -12.84 -15.15
CA SER A 232 -18.84 -13.09 -15.15
C SER A 232 -19.67 -11.90 -15.64
N ASP A 233 -19.19 -10.69 -15.43
CA ASP A 233 -19.87 -9.44 -15.75
C ASP A 233 -19.48 -8.88 -17.13
N THR A 234 -18.58 -9.57 -17.86
CA THR A 234 -18.21 -9.21 -19.23
C THR A 234 -19.30 -9.67 -20.19
N THR A 235 -19.99 -8.74 -20.85
CA THR A 235 -21.03 -9.01 -21.85
C THR A 235 -20.57 -8.55 -23.22
N ALA A 236 -20.65 -9.42 -24.23
CA ALA A 236 -20.21 -9.15 -25.60
C ALA A 236 -18.77 -8.60 -25.71
N GLY A 237 -17.87 -9.00 -24.80
CA GLY A 237 -16.47 -8.56 -24.76
C GLY A 237 -16.26 -7.22 -24.06
N VAL A 238 -17.30 -6.57 -23.54
CA VAL A 238 -17.19 -5.32 -22.76
C VAL A 238 -17.29 -5.64 -21.27
N PRO A 239 -16.25 -5.36 -20.47
CA PRO A 239 -16.24 -5.61 -19.05
C PRO A 239 -17.06 -4.57 -18.28
N ASP A 240 -17.93 -5.01 -17.36
CA ASP A 240 -18.61 -4.15 -16.41
C ASP A 240 -17.88 -4.15 -15.06
N PHE A 241 -17.37 -2.99 -14.66
CA PHE A 241 -16.62 -2.81 -13.42
C PHE A 241 -17.49 -2.47 -12.21
N THR A 242 -18.80 -2.36 -12.35
CA THR A 242 -19.70 -1.89 -11.28
C THR A 242 -19.60 -2.76 -10.03
N ARG A 243 -19.74 -4.09 -10.16
CA ARG A 243 -19.65 -5.02 -9.02
C ARG A 243 -18.25 -5.07 -8.42
N THR A 244 -17.21 -4.99 -9.25
CA THR A 244 -15.82 -4.90 -8.82
C THR A 244 -15.56 -3.67 -7.96
N GLN A 245 -16.11 -2.51 -8.32
CA GLN A 245 -15.98 -1.29 -7.53
C GLN A 245 -16.69 -1.39 -6.18
N TRP A 246 -17.85 -2.06 -6.11
CA TRP A 246 -18.52 -2.35 -4.84
C TRP A 246 -17.69 -3.28 -3.94
N ILE A 247 -16.95 -4.24 -4.50
CA ILE A 247 -16.01 -5.07 -3.73
C ILE A 247 -14.91 -4.20 -3.12
N PHE A 248 -14.30 -3.31 -3.91
CA PHE A 248 -13.27 -2.40 -3.40
C PHE A 248 -13.83 -1.43 -2.35
N ALA A 249 -15.04 -0.91 -2.57
CA ALA A 249 -15.73 -0.06 -1.59
C ALA A 249 -16.02 -0.82 -0.28
N ALA A 250 -16.38 -2.10 -0.34
CA ALA A 250 -16.61 -2.92 0.85
C ALA A 250 -15.33 -3.12 1.68
N PHE A 251 -14.19 -3.39 1.03
CA PHE A 251 -12.90 -3.43 1.71
C PHE A 251 -12.49 -2.06 2.28
N GLY A 252 -12.75 -0.98 1.56
CA GLY A 252 -12.56 0.38 2.04
C GLY A 252 -13.42 0.68 3.27
N LEU A 253 -14.70 0.31 3.24
CA LEU A 253 -15.62 0.48 4.37
C LEU A 253 -15.17 -0.35 5.59
N ALA A 254 -14.70 -1.58 5.38
CA ALA A 254 -14.10 -2.36 6.45
C ALA A 254 -12.90 -1.63 7.06
N ALA A 255 -12.03 -1.02 6.25
CA ALA A 255 -10.91 -0.22 6.73
C ALA A 255 -11.40 1.00 7.54
N VAL A 256 -12.46 1.70 7.11
CA VAL A 256 -13.08 2.81 7.87
C VAL A 256 -13.57 2.35 9.23
N VAL A 257 -14.31 1.25 9.29
CA VAL A 257 -14.84 0.70 10.56
C VAL A 257 -13.69 0.31 11.50
N ILE A 258 -12.67 -0.36 10.97
CA ILE A 258 -11.51 -0.78 11.77
C ILE A 258 -10.73 0.44 12.27
N ALA A 259 -10.49 1.46 11.44
CA ALA A 259 -9.83 2.70 11.84
C ALA A 259 -10.62 3.45 12.93
N PHE A 260 -11.94 3.45 12.81
CA PHE A 260 -12.82 4.02 13.83
C PHE A 260 -12.72 3.26 15.18
N VAL A 261 -12.76 1.92 15.13
CA VAL A 261 -12.55 1.08 16.33
C VAL A 261 -11.16 1.31 16.92
N LEU A 262 -10.12 1.42 16.08
CA LEU A 262 -8.76 1.69 16.51
C LEU A 262 -8.67 3.02 17.27
N LEU A 263 -9.36 4.08 16.80
CA LEU A 263 -9.42 5.37 17.49
C LEU A 263 -10.03 5.24 18.90
N PHE A 264 -11.07 4.43 19.08
CA PHE A 264 -11.66 4.18 20.40
C PHE A 264 -10.75 3.35 21.30
N VAL A 265 -10.11 2.32 20.75
CA VAL A 265 -9.20 1.46 21.49
C VAL A 265 -7.95 2.23 21.90
N ASP A 266 -7.44 3.11 21.06
CA ASP A 266 -6.33 4.00 21.40
C ASP A 266 -6.65 4.86 22.61
N ARG A 267 -7.81 5.52 22.61
CA ARG A 267 -8.28 6.33 23.76
C ARG A 267 -8.41 5.52 25.05
N LYS A 268 -8.82 4.25 24.96
CA LYS A 268 -8.99 3.38 26.13
C LYS A 268 -7.69 2.77 26.64
N LYS A 269 -6.77 2.44 25.73
CA LYS A 269 -5.51 1.74 26.01
C LYS A 269 -4.31 2.68 26.11
N HIS A 270 -4.47 3.95 25.72
CA HIS A 270 -3.42 4.97 25.74
C HIS A 270 -2.17 4.55 24.95
N TYR A 271 -2.36 4.05 23.71
CA TYR A 271 -1.22 3.73 22.84
C TYR A 271 -0.47 4.98 22.33
N GLY A 272 -1.11 6.16 22.41
CA GLY A 272 -0.55 7.42 21.94
C GLY A 272 -0.58 7.59 20.42
N LEU A 273 -1.54 6.95 19.72
CA LEU A 273 -1.66 7.09 18.27
C LEU A 273 -2.07 8.50 17.84
N GLU A 274 -2.78 9.20 18.71
CA GLU A 274 -3.21 10.59 18.49
C GLU A 274 -2.18 11.63 18.96
N GLU A 275 -1.08 11.20 19.57
CA GLU A 275 -0.03 12.09 20.07
C GLU A 275 1.03 12.36 19.01
N ALA A 276 1.53 13.60 18.97
CA ALA A 276 2.63 13.99 18.10
C ALA A 276 3.94 13.26 18.47
N ASN A 277 4.75 12.91 17.46
CA ASN A 277 6.05 12.28 17.69
C ASN A 277 7.11 13.31 18.07
N ILE A 278 6.95 14.54 17.58
CA ILE A 278 7.82 15.68 17.90
C ILE A 278 7.10 16.51 18.95
N SER A 279 7.55 16.43 20.22
CA SER A 279 7.12 17.36 21.24
C SER A 279 7.65 18.75 20.88
N ASN A 280 6.75 19.73 20.74
CA ASN A 280 7.14 21.15 20.65
C ASN A 280 7.68 21.60 22.02
N HIS A 281 8.88 21.18 22.38
CA HIS A 281 9.66 21.83 23.41
C HIS A 281 10.40 23.00 22.75
N ALA A 282 9.66 24.12 22.61
CA ALA A 282 10.23 25.45 22.42
C ALA A 282 9.98 26.24 23.69
#